data_b55b3ec22ed8cc5f244f560e0629d99f
#
_entry.id   b55b3ec22ed8cc5f244f560e0629d99f
#
_cell.length_a   1.000
_cell.length_b   1.000
_cell.length_c   1.000
_cell.angle_alpha   90.00
_cell.angle_beta   90.00
_cell.angle_gamma   90.00
#
_symmetry.space_group_name_H-M   'P 1'
#
loop_
_entity.id
_entity.type
_entity.pdbx_description
1 polymer ?
#
loop_
_entity_poly.entity_id
_entity_poly.type
_entity_poly.pdbx_seq_one_letter_code
_entity_poly.pdbx_strand_id
1 'polypeptide(L)'
;MKCTQYYPVIQTNDVAATKAFYVDNFRFKISFDADWYCHLQSSEDPAVNVAILQGDHDTIPAEGRGTINGLILNFEVEDVDAEFHRLERAGLPMLKTLTDEVFGQRHFITRDPNGVLIDVIKPIPPSEEFAAQYTSDALPT
;
A
#
# COMPACT_ATOMS: atom_id res chain seq x y z
N MET A 1 20.12 -12.18 5.22
CA MET A 1 19.99 -11.26 6.36
C MET A 1 18.69 -11.51 7.09
N LYS A 2 18.68 -11.32 8.40
CA LYS A 2 17.46 -11.44 9.20
C LYS A 2 16.92 -10.04 9.49
N CYS A 3 15.75 -9.73 8.91
CA CYS A 3 15.10 -8.44 9.14
C CYS A 3 14.32 -8.48 10.44
N THR A 4 14.41 -7.41 11.24
CA THR A 4 13.56 -7.19 12.42
C THR A 4 12.32 -6.37 12.08
N GLN A 5 12.38 -5.59 11.00
CA GLN A 5 11.25 -4.84 10.44
C GLN A 5 11.55 -4.54 8.97
N TYR A 6 10.52 -4.49 8.14
CA TYR A 6 10.60 -4.06 6.75
C TYR A 6 9.50 -3.04 6.47
N TYR A 7 9.83 -1.97 5.77
CA TYR A 7 8.85 -1.00 5.33
C TYR A 7 9.35 -0.24 4.10
N PRO A 8 8.46 0.08 3.15
CA PRO A 8 8.78 0.98 2.04
C PRO A 8 8.87 2.44 2.52
N VAL A 9 9.68 3.23 1.84
CA VAL A 9 9.78 4.67 2.05
C VAL A 9 9.32 5.39 0.79
N ILE A 10 8.29 6.21 0.92
CA ILE A 10 7.73 7.00 -0.18
C ILE A 10 8.42 8.35 -0.19
N GLN A 11 9.19 8.63 -1.24
CA GLN A 11 9.77 9.95 -1.48
C GLN A 11 8.72 10.85 -2.12
N THR A 12 8.47 12.01 -1.53
CA THR A 12 7.39 12.91 -1.95
C THR A 12 7.81 14.38 -1.88
N ASN A 13 7.12 15.23 -2.61
CA ASN A 13 7.22 16.69 -2.47
C ASN A 13 6.33 17.24 -1.35
N ASP A 14 5.39 16.42 -0.83
CA ASP A 14 4.42 16.87 0.16
C ASP A 14 4.22 15.78 1.22
N VAL A 15 5.06 15.82 2.25
CA VAL A 15 5.01 14.86 3.37
C VAL A 15 3.69 14.99 4.12
N ALA A 16 3.20 16.21 4.35
CA ALA A 16 2.00 16.44 5.13
C ALA A 16 0.74 15.86 4.45
N ALA A 17 0.56 16.11 3.15
CA ALA A 17 -0.59 15.59 2.40
C ALA A 17 -0.55 14.06 2.28
N THR A 18 0.64 13.49 2.07
CA THR A 18 0.82 12.04 1.97
C THR A 18 0.51 11.37 3.31
N LYS A 19 1.03 11.91 4.40
CA LYS A 19 0.74 11.44 5.76
C LYS A 19 -0.77 11.44 6.04
N ALA A 20 -1.43 12.56 5.80
CA ALA A 20 -2.86 12.70 6.03
C ALA A 20 -3.67 11.67 5.24
N PHE A 21 -3.29 11.41 4.00
CA PHE A 21 -3.96 10.44 3.14
C PHE A 21 -3.97 9.03 3.78
N TYR A 22 -2.82 8.54 4.23
CA TYR A 22 -2.73 7.20 4.79
C TYR A 22 -3.37 7.10 6.18
N VAL A 23 -3.26 8.14 7.00
CA VAL A 23 -3.92 8.18 8.31
C VAL A 23 -5.44 8.21 8.15
N ASP A 24 -5.97 9.03 7.24
CA ASP A 24 -7.40 9.22 7.08
C ASP A 24 -8.09 8.05 6.37
N ASN A 25 -7.40 7.37 5.46
CA ASN A 25 -8.03 6.38 4.57
C ASN A 25 -7.62 4.94 4.83
N PHE A 26 -6.43 4.68 5.42
CA PHE A 26 -5.90 3.33 5.56
C PHE A 26 -5.59 2.93 7.00
N ARG A 27 -6.15 3.64 7.98
CA ARG A 27 -6.05 3.34 9.42
C ARG A 27 -4.61 3.26 9.92
N PHE A 28 -3.72 4.06 9.32
CA PHE A 28 -2.37 4.23 9.85
C PHE A 28 -2.37 5.20 11.02
N LYS A 29 -1.49 4.98 11.95
CA LYS A 29 -1.16 5.89 13.06
C LYS A 29 0.28 6.37 12.91
N ILE A 30 0.57 7.55 13.46
CA ILE A 30 1.90 8.14 13.41
C ILE A 30 2.75 7.55 14.53
N SER A 31 3.90 6.96 14.18
CA SER A 31 4.89 6.47 15.14
C SER A 31 6.03 7.46 15.35
N PHE A 32 6.41 8.19 14.28
CA PHE A 32 7.39 9.27 14.33
C PHE A 32 6.96 10.35 13.35
N ASP A 33 7.10 11.62 13.75
CA ASP A 33 6.65 12.75 12.95
C ASP A 33 7.67 13.89 12.99
N ALA A 34 8.22 14.21 11.82
CA ALA A 34 9.02 15.40 11.57
C ALA A 34 8.52 16.03 10.26
N ASP A 35 8.90 17.29 10.00
CA ASP A 35 8.43 17.99 8.81
C ASP A 35 8.87 17.31 7.51
N TRP A 36 10.02 16.64 7.53
CA TRP A 36 10.66 16.03 6.36
C TRP A 36 10.53 14.52 6.31
N TYR A 37 10.04 13.88 7.39
CA TYR A 37 9.93 12.43 7.49
C TYR A 37 8.81 12.06 8.46
N CYS A 38 8.05 11.03 8.10
CA CYS A 38 7.02 10.47 8.97
C CYS A 38 7.07 8.94 8.87
N HIS A 39 7.01 8.26 10.02
CA HIS A 39 6.85 6.81 10.06
C HIS A 39 5.43 6.48 10.49
N LEU A 40 4.72 5.74 9.65
CA LEU A 40 3.36 5.29 9.88
C LEU A 40 3.31 3.80 10.13
N GLN A 41 2.51 3.41 11.10
CA GLN A 41 2.25 2.01 11.43
C GLN A 41 0.74 1.78 11.38
N SER A 42 0.33 0.63 10.84
CA SER A 42 -1.09 0.27 10.87
C SER A 42 -1.59 0.20 12.32
N SER A 43 -2.78 0.74 12.56
CA SER A 43 -3.42 0.65 13.88
C SER A 43 -3.94 -0.76 14.17
N GLU A 44 -4.01 -1.62 13.15
CA GLU A 44 -4.56 -2.97 13.26
C GLU A 44 -3.47 -4.05 13.25
N ASP A 45 -2.30 -3.75 12.66
CA ASP A 45 -1.18 -4.70 12.61
C ASP A 45 0.16 -3.97 12.68
N PRO A 46 0.92 -4.14 13.78
CA PRO A 46 2.21 -3.46 13.96
C PRO A 46 3.30 -3.89 12.96
N ALA A 47 3.11 -5.00 12.24
CA ALA A 47 4.05 -5.42 11.20
C ALA A 47 3.88 -4.64 9.90
N VAL A 48 2.75 -3.95 9.71
CA VAL A 48 2.46 -3.18 8.50
C VAL A 48 2.85 -1.73 8.70
N ASN A 49 3.90 -1.30 8.01
CA ASN A 49 4.48 0.04 8.15
C ASN A 49 4.77 0.65 6.79
N VAL A 50 4.74 1.98 6.75
CA VAL A 50 5.17 2.78 5.61
C VAL A 50 5.81 4.06 6.15
N ALA A 51 6.90 4.50 5.53
CA ALA A 51 7.51 5.78 5.85
C ALA A 51 7.35 6.75 4.69
N ILE A 52 7.38 8.04 5.01
CA ILE A 52 7.21 9.13 4.05
C ILE A 52 8.39 10.07 4.26
N LEU A 53 9.06 10.43 3.17
CA LEU A 53 10.30 11.19 3.22
C LEU A 53 10.28 12.28 2.14
N GLN A 54 10.67 13.50 2.53
CA GLN A 54 10.89 14.59 1.58
C GLN A 54 11.95 14.16 0.56
N GLY A 55 11.58 14.13 -0.72
CA GLY A 55 12.38 13.50 -1.77
C GLY A 55 13.71 14.15 -2.11
N ASP A 56 13.95 15.40 -1.68
CA ASP A 56 15.21 16.12 -1.83
C ASP A 56 16.01 16.23 -0.52
N HIS A 57 15.63 15.49 0.50
CA HIS A 57 16.27 15.58 1.82
C HIS A 57 17.74 15.10 1.77
N ASP A 58 18.60 15.76 2.56
CA ASP A 58 20.04 15.53 2.60
C ASP A 58 20.44 14.09 2.99
N THR A 59 19.59 13.38 3.71
CA THR A 59 19.85 11.97 4.09
C THR A 59 19.84 11.04 2.89
N ILE A 60 19.27 11.47 1.76
CA ILE A 60 19.24 10.67 0.54
C ILE A 60 20.47 11.02 -0.30
N PRO A 61 21.27 10.02 -0.73
CA PRO A 61 22.32 10.26 -1.69
C PRO A 61 21.78 11.00 -2.93
N ALA A 62 22.55 11.93 -3.47
CA ALA A 62 22.09 12.81 -4.56
C ALA A 62 21.50 12.03 -5.75
N GLU A 63 22.07 10.89 -6.09
CA GLU A 63 21.61 10.03 -7.19
C GLU A 63 20.26 9.36 -6.92
N GLY A 64 19.85 9.26 -5.66
CA GLY A 64 18.58 8.64 -5.26
C GLY A 64 17.46 9.63 -4.97
N ARG A 65 17.73 10.94 -5.03
CA ARG A 65 16.73 11.96 -4.72
C ARG A 65 15.69 12.08 -5.83
N GLY A 66 14.46 12.35 -5.44
CA GLY A 66 13.35 12.55 -6.37
C GLY A 66 12.00 12.25 -5.74
N THR A 67 10.99 12.08 -6.58
CA THR A 67 9.67 11.67 -6.17
C THR A 67 9.38 10.24 -6.60
N ILE A 68 8.56 9.56 -5.84
CA ILE A 68 8.21 8.15 -6.11
C ILE A 68 7.57 7.99 -7.49
N ASN A 69 7.95 6.92 -8.17
CA ASN A 69 7.32 6.47 -9.40
C ASN A 69 7.42 4.95 -9.50
N GLY A 70 6.37 4.32 -10.03
CA GLY A 70 6.39 2.89 -10.30
C GLY A 70 6.23 1.98 -9.08
N LEU A 71 5.67 2.48 -7.98
CA LEU A 71 5.37 1.68 -6.79
C LEU A 71 3.90 1.30 -6.75
N ILE A 72 3.63 0.05 -6.37
CA ILE A 72 2.30 -0.43 -5.99
C ILE A 72 2.41 -0.97 -4.57
N LEU A 73 1.54 -0.50 -3.68
CA LEU A 73 1.38 -1.06 -2.35
C LEU A 73 0.20 -2.02 -2.38
N ASN A 74 0.45 -3.28 -2.05
CA ASN A 74 -0.57 -4.32 -1.97
C ASN A 74 -0.96 -4.53 -0.51
N PHE A 75 -2.25 -4.38 -0.20
CA PHE A 75 -2.80 -4.69 1.12
C PHE A 75 -3.78 -5.85 0.98
N GLU A 76 -3.43 -7.00 1.54
CA GLU A 76 -4.35 -8.13 1.62
C GLU A 76 -5.25 -7.96 2.84
N VAL A 77 -6.56 -8.08 2.63
CA VAL A 77 -7.60 -7.86 3.65
C VAL A 77 -8.62 -9.00 3.64
N GLU A 78 -9.34 -9.13 4.75
CA GLU A 78 -10.38 -10.15 4.87
C GLU A 78 -11.66 -9.78 4.10
N ASP A 79 -12.07 -8.51 4.14
CA ASP A 79 -13.31 -8.03 3.53
C ASP A 79 -13.02 -6.89 2.54
N VAL A 80 -12.61 -7.27 1.34
CA VAL A 80 -12.27 -6.32 0.27
C VAL A 80 -13.49 -5.52 -0.20
N ASP A 81 -14.69 -6.11 -0.17
CA ASP A 81 -15.92 -5.44 -0.58
C ASP A 81 -16.25 -4.28 0.36
N ALA A 82 -16.14 -4.50 1.67
CA ALA A 82 -16.35 -3.45 2.66
C ALA A 82 -15.33 -2.31 2.50
N GLU A 83 -14.07 -2.64 2.26
CA GLU A 83 -13.01 -1.64 2.03
C GLU A 83 -13.26 -0.84 0.75
N PHE A 84 -13.67 -1.50 -0.33
CA PHE A 84 -14.05 -0.83 -1.58
C PHE A 84 -15.14 0.20 -1.35
N HIS A 85 -16.25 -0.19 -0.73
CA HIS A 85 -17.38 0.72 -0.47
C HIS A 85 -17.00 1.86 0.45
N ARG A 86 -16.17 1.60 1.46
CA ARG A 86 -15.71 2.63 2.39
C ARG A 86 -14.86 3.70 1.68
N LEU A 87 -13.90 3.27 0.87
CA LEU A 87 -12.99 4.17 0.17
C LEU A 87 -13.67 4.89 -1.00
N GLU A 88 -14.60 4.23 -1.68
CA GLU A 88 -15.43 4.88 -2.70
C GLU A 88 -16.26 6.00 -2.09
N ARG A 89 -16.91 5.76 -0.96
CA ARG A 89 -17.67 6.79 -0.23
C ARG A 89 -16.80 7.92 0.29
N ALA A 90 -15.55 7.64 0.61
CA ALA A 90 -14.58 8.67 1.01
C ALA A 90 -14.09 9.51 -0.19
N GLY A 91 -14.49 9.17 -1.40
CA GLY A 91 -14.18 9.94 -2.60
C GLY A 91 -12.86 9.57 -3.26
N LEU A 92 -12.23 8.46 -2.91
CA LEU A 92 -11.01 8.02 -3.57
C LEU A 92 -11.29 7.58 -5.01
N PRO A 93 -10.39 7.90 -5.96
CA PRO A 93 -10.57 7.47 -7.34
C PRO A 93 -10.42 5.95 -7.45
N MET A 94 -11.34 5.29 -8.15
CA MET A 94 -11.24 3.85 -8.42
C MET A 94 -10.66 3.65 -9.82
N LEU A 95 -9.35 3.42 -9.89
CA LEU A 95 -8.65 3.17 -11.15
C LEU A 95 -8.99 1.78 -11.70
N LYS A 96 -9.28 0.85 -10.81
CA LYS A 96 -9.86 -0.45 -11.12
C LYS A 96 -10.93 -0.75 -10.07
N THR A 97 -12.14 -1.04 -10.52
CA THR A 97 -13.24 -1.41 -9.63
C THR A 97 -13.10 -2.87 -9.17
N LEU A 98 -13.93 -3.30 -8.21
CA LEU A 98 -13.90 -4.69 -7.72
C LEU A 98 -13.94 -5.68 -8.89
N THR A 99 -12.94 -6.53 -8.96
CA THR A 99 -12.75 -7.50 -10.04
C THR A 99 -12.17 -8.79 -9.45
N ASP A 100 -12.70 -9.92 -9.90
CA ASP A 100 -12.12 -11.23 -9.62
C ASP A 100 -11.15 -11.59 -10.74
N GLU A 101 -9.89 -11.82 -10.37
CA GLU A 101 -8.84 -12.20 -11.31
C GLU A 101 -8.62 -13.71 -11.26
N VAL A 102 -8.47 -14.32 -12.41
CA VAL A 102 -8.30 -15.77 -12.52
C VAL A 102 -7.02 -16.28 -11.86
N PHE A 103 -6.05 -15.40 -11.61
CA PHE A 103 -4.82 -15.77 -10.92
C PHE A 103 -4.95 -15.81 -9.39
N GLY A 104 -6.14 -15.51 -8.82
CA GLY A 104 -6.39 -15.74 -7.40
C GLY A 104 -6.58 -14.49 -6.55
N GLN A 105 -7.11 -13.41 -7.11
CA GLN A 105 -7.35 -12.17 -6.37
C GLN A 105 -8.74 -11.60 -6.69
N ARG A 106 -9.45 -11.18 -5.64
CA ARG A 106 -10.53 -10.21 -5.76
C ARG A 106 -10.00 -8.88 -5.23
N HIS A 107 -9.98 -7.85 -6.06
CA HIS A 107 -9.30 -6.62 -5.72
C HIS A 107 -9.89 -5.39 -6.38
N PHE A 108 -9.46 -4.23 -5.91
CA PHE A 108 -9.62 -2.93 -6.54
C PHE A 108 -8.34 -2.12 -6.40
N ILE A 109 -8.16 -1.13 -7.28
CA ILE A 109 -6.96 -0.29 -7.26
C ILE A 109 -7.38 1.18 -7.17
N THR A 110 -6.81 1.88 -6.20
CA THR A 110 -6.86 3.32 -6.04
C THR A 110 -5.45 3.89 -6.09
N ARG A 111 -5.29 5.16 -5.76
CA ARG A 111 -3.97 5.82 -5.74
C ARG A 111 -3.87 6.80 -4.59
N ASP A 112 -2.64 7.08 -4.17
CA ASP A 112 -2.34 8.14 -3.23
C ASP A 112 -2.11 9.48 -3.95
N PRO A 113 -1.86 10.60 -3.22
CA PRO A 113 -1.60 11.91 -3.86
C PRO A 113 -0.37 11.95 -4.77
N ASN A 114 0.56 11.01 -4.64
CA ASN A 114 1.80 10.96 -5.42
C ASN A 114 1.68 10.05 -6.66
N GLY A 115 0.54 9.40 -6.85
CA GLY A 115 0.37 8.41 -7.90
C GLY A 115 0.86 7.00 -7.54
N VAL A 116 1.20 6.76 -6.28
CA VAL A 116 1.44 5.40 -5.79
C VAL A 116 0.13 4.63 -5.91
N LEU A 117 0.17 3.51 -6.62
CA LEU A 117 -1.00 2.64 -6.73
C LEU A 117 -1.19 1.85 -5.44
N ILE A 118 -2.43 1.74 -5.02
CA ILE A 118 -2.81 0.98 -3.84
C ILE A 118 -3.78 -0.09 -4.29
N ASP A 119 -3.34 -1.34 -4.20
CA ASP A 119 -4.10 -2.51 -4.57
C ASP A 119 -4.60 -3.19 -3.29
N VAL A 120 -5.90 -3.18 -3.08
CA VAL A 120 -6.53 -3.81 -1.91
C VAL A 120 -7.11 -5.13 -2.37
N ILE A 121 -6.67 -6.21 -1.74
CA ILE A 121 -6.79 -7.57 -2.27
C ILE A 121 -7.39 -8.49 -1.22
N LYS A 122 -8.31 -9.34 -1.66
CA LYS A 122 -8.65 -10.58 -0.95
C LYS A 122 -8.16 -11.75 -1.80
N PRO A 123 -7.26 -12.60 -1.28
CA PRO A 123 -6.92 -13.83 -1.97
C PRO A 123 -8.15 -14.71 -2.15
N ILE A 124 -8.35 -15.23 -3.35
CA ILE A 124 -9.42 -16.16 -3.71
C ILE A 124 -8.83 -17.37 -4.46
N PRO A 125 -9.53 -18.50 -4.53
CA PRO A 125 -9.03 -19.64 -5.30
C PRO A 125 -8.78 -19.26 -6.75
N PRO A 126 -7.55 -19.51 -7.28
CA PRO A 126 -7.25 -19.27 -8.69
C PRO A 126 -7.90 -20.33 -9.60
N SER A 127 -7.92 -20.07 -10.92
CA SER A 127 -8.27 -21.09 -11.90
C SER A 127 -7.25 -22.26 -11.86
N GLU A 128 -7.60 -23.41 -12.42
CA GLU A 128 -6.72 -24.58 -12.46
C GLU A 128 -5.37 -24.25 -13.14
N GLU A 129 -5.42 -23.45 -14.21
CA GLU A 129 -4.22 -23.02 -14.94
C GLU A 129 -3.26 -22.25 -14.02
N PHE A 130 -3.78 -21.28 -13.25
CA PHE A 130 -2.95 -20.48 -12.36
C PHE A 130 -2.62 -21.18 -11.05
N ALA A 131 -3.45 -22.11 -10.59
CA ALA A 131 -3.15 -22.91 -9.40
C ALA A 131 -1.83 -23.67 -9.56
N ALA A 132 -1.52 -24.11 -10.78
CA ALA A 132 -0.26 -24.80 -11.09
C ALA A 132 0.99 -23.92 -10.96
N GLN A 133 0.82 -22.57 -10.96
CA GLN A 133 1.92 -21.62 -10.80
C GLN A 133 2.27 -21.37 -9.33
N TYR A 134 1.37 -21.68 -8.40
CA TYR A 134 1.62 -21.51 -6.97
C TYR A 134 2.44 -22.67 -6.42
N THR A 135 3.28 -22.35 -5.43
CA THR A 135 3.82 -23.41 -4.56
C THR A 135 2.68 -23.93 -3.68
N SER A 136 2.77 -25.20 -3.23
CA SER A 136 1.67 -25.83 -2.48
C SER A 136 1.31 -25.13 -1.17
N ASP A 137 2.29 -24.48 -0.55
CA ASP A 137 2.13 -23.74 0.70
C ASP A 137 1.60 -22.30 0.51
N ALA A 138 1.57 -21.79 -0.74
CA ALA A 138 1.16 -20.44 -1.07
C ALA A 138 -0.18 -20.36 -1.82
N LEU A 139 -0.81 -21.50 -2.10
CA LEU A 139 -2.07 -21.55 -2.86
C LEU A 139 -3.22 -20.93 -2.08
N PRO A 140 -3.89 -19.88 -2.60
CA PRO A 140 -5.09 -19.31 -1.98
C PRO A 140 -6.24 -20.31 -1.94
N THR A 141 -6.95 -20.35 -0.83
CA THR A 141 -8.08 -21.27 -0.61
C THR A 141 -9.41 -20.54 -0.47
#